data_4d50b8f8bedbbc23866cf114ebcd3369
#
_entry.id   4d50b8f8bedbbc23866cf114ebcd3369
#
_cell.length_a   1.000
_cell.length_b   1.000
_cell.length_c   1.000
_cell.angle_alpha   90.00
_cell.angle_beta   90.00
_cell.angle_gamma   90.00
#
_symmetry.space_group_name_H-M   'P 1'
#
loop_
_entity.id
_entity.type
_entity.pdbx_description
1 polymer ?
#
loop_
_entity_poly.entity_id
_entity_poly.type
_entity_poly.pdbx_seq_one_letter_code
_entity_poly.pdbx_strand_id
1 'polypeptide(L)'
;MEHVGVEESKEKIGMVAWKMTLKTPEYPEGRDIIVIGNDITYKIGSFGPQEHMLFLRASELARAQGIPRVYVAANSGARIGLAEEIRHMFHVAWEDPDNPYKGYKYLYLTPQDYKKVSALNSVHCEHVEENGESSKLIQQITGPCDSKAVCVSLRYKITDIIGKEDGLGVENLRGCGMIAGESSLAYESIITISLVTCRAIGIGAYVVRLGQRTIQVENSHLILTGCGALNKRERSSCQRQRVTSNSDDELKVSGTGAAAPGGLWAWLLTGHQ
;
A
#
# COMPACT_ATOMS: atom_id res chain seq x y z
N MET A 1 3.20 0.02 33.14
CA MET A 1 3.10 -0.08 31.67
C MET A 1 2.30 -1.34 31.39
N GLU A 2 1.06 -1.18 31.00
CA GLU A 2 0.31 -2.31 30.47
C GLU A 2 0.60 -2.44 28.98
N HIS A 3 1.20 -3.55 28.60
CA HIS A 3 1.33 -3.92 27.21
C HIS A 3 -0.08 -4.22 26.66
N VAL A 4 -0.55 -3.44 25.72
CA VAL A 4 -1.62 -3.88 24.84
C VAL A 4 -0.98 -4.84 23.83
N GLY A 5 -0.49 -5.97 24.32
CA GLY A 5 0.14 -7.00 23.53
C GLY A 5 -0.93 -7.89 22.92
N VAL A 6 -0.88 -8.05 21.63
CA VAL A 6 -1.34 -9.26 20.96
C VAL A 6 -0.53 -10.40 21.58
N GLU A 7 -1.18 -11.47 22.06
CA GLU A 7 -0.50 -12.70 22.48
C GLU A 7 0.63 -13.02 21.50
N GLU A 8 1.78 -13.49 22.03
CA GLU A 8 2.96 -13.85 21.24
C GLU A 8 2.59 -14.81 20.11
N SER A 9 2.06 -14.27 19.02
CA SER A 9 2.06 -15.00 17.76
C SER A 9 3.51 -15.05 17.31
N LYS A 10 3.98 -16.20 16.88
CA LYS A 10 5.32 -16.42 16.31
C LYS A 10 5.59 -15.55 15.07
N GLU A 11 4.64 -14.75 14.63
CA GLU A 11 4.71 -13.84 13.51
C GLU A 11 5.27 -12.49 13.98
N LYS A 12 6.42 -12.14 13.43
CA LYS A 12 7.03 -10.82 13.67
C LYS A 12 6.20 -9.75 12.99
N ILE A 13 5.76 -8.77 13.75
CA ILE A 13 5.04 -7.59 13.28
C ILE A 13 5.95 -6.35 13.35
N GLY A 14 5.93 -5.54 12.32
CA GLY A 14 6.78 -4.34 12.19
C GLY A 14 6.19 -3.08 12.84
N MET A 15 5.36 -3.25 13.87
CA MET A 15 4.72 -2.14 14.55
C MET A 15 4.43 -2.50 16.00
N VAL A 16 4.44 -1.50 16.86
CA VAL A 16 4.11 -1.65 18.29
C VAL A 16 3.12 -0.56 18.70
N ALA A 17 2.28 -0.87 19.67
CA ALA A 17 1.39 0.07 20.31
C ALA A 17 1.40 -0.08 21.81
N TRP A 18 1.37 1.05 22.51
CA TRP A 18 1.35 1.09 23.98
C TRP A 18 0.26 2.04 24.46
N LYS A 19 -0.43 1.64 25.50
CA LYS A 19 -1.17 2.55 26.37
C LYS A 19 -0.23 2.97 27.49
N MET A 20 0.01 4.27 27.62
CA MET A 20 0.96 4.84 28.58
C MET A 20 0.25 5.87 29.43
N THR A 21 0.55 5.90 30.72
CA THR A 21 0.12 6.95 31.64
C THR A 21 1.28 7.93 31.88
N LEU A 22 1.13 9.16 31.42
CA LEU A 22 2.13 10.23 31.60
C LEU A 22 1.79 11.04 32.83
N LYS A 23 2.73 11.10 33.77
CA LYS A 23 2.67 11.95 34.96
C LYS A 23 3.49 13.21 34.72
N THR A 24 2.87 14.36 34.86
CA THR A 24 3.51 15.66 34.76
C THR A 24 3.24 16.48 36.04
N PRO A 25 3.99 17.56 36.30
CA PRO A 25 3.69 18.42 37.45
C PRO A 25 2.27 18.94 37.48
N GLU A 26 1.69 19.24 36.31
CA GLU A 26 0.31 19.73 36.16
C GLU A 26 -0.74 18.63 36.32
N TYR A 27 -0.35 17.37 36.11
CA TYR A 27 -1.21 16.19 36.20
C TYR A 27 -0.51 15.07 36.95
N PRO A 28 -0.36 15.18 38.27
CA PRO A 28 0.37 14.19 39.08
C PRO A 28 -0.31 12.81 39.09
N GLU A 29 -1.63 12.76 38.96
CA GLU A 29 -2.37 11.48 38.84
C GLU A 29 -2.10 10.78 37.50
N GLY A 30 -1.59 11.51 36.50
CA GLY A 30 -1.29 11.01 35.20
C GLY A 30 -2.41 11.18 34.17
N ARG A 31 -2.03 11.16 32.90
CA ARG A 31 -2.94 11.18 31.74
C ARG A 31 -2.56 10.05 30.81
N ASP A 32 -3.58 9.32 30.39
CA ASP A 32 -3.39 8.21 29.45
C ASP A 32 -3.24 8.71 28.03
N ILE A 33 -2.36 8.05 27.29
CA ILE A 33 -2.16 8.25 25.86
C ILE A 33 -1.98 6.89 25.18
N ILE A 34 -2.28 6.82 23.87
CA ILE A 34 -1.88 5.70 23.02
C ILE A 34 -0.67 6.15 22.18
N VAL A 35 0.39 5.35 22.24
CA VAL A 35 1.59 5.54 21.41
C VAL A 35 1.67 4.40 20.42
N ILE A 36 1.77 4.73 19.12
CA ILE A 36 1.93 3.75 18.03
C ILE A 36 3.27 4.05 17.36
N GLY A 37 4.09 3.02 17.11
CA GLY A 37 5.38 3.20 16.47
C GLY A 37 5.70 2.11 15.45
N ASN A 38 6.30 2.49 14.33
CA ASN A 38 6.87 1.52 13.40
C ASN A 38 8.19 0.95 13.94
N ASP A 39 8.40 -0.33 13.78
CA ASP A 39 9.69 -0.97 13.97
C ASP A 39 10.48 -0.94 12.66
N ILE A 40 11.39 0.01 12.52
CA ILE A 40 12.23 0.18 11.32
C ILE A 40 13.15 -1.03 11.08
N THR A 41 13.43 -1.83 12.10
CA THR A 41 14.30 -3.01 12.00
C THR A 41 13.60 -4.20 11.33
N TYR A 42 12.28 -4.20 11.34
CA TYR A 42 11.50 -5.23 10.67
C TYR A 42 10.95 -4.72 9.33
N LYS A 43 11.40 -5.33 8.24
CA LYS A 43 10.99 -5.00 6.85
C LYS A 43 10.95 -3.48 6.59
N ILE A 44 11.90 -2.76 7.18
CA ILE A 44 12.08 -1.30 7.07
C ILE A 44 10.82 -0.53 7.54
N GLY A 45 10.11 -1.03 8.55
CA GLY A 45 8.91 -0.41 9.09
C GLY A 45 7.71 -0.35 8.11
N SER A 46 7.71 -1.17 7.06
CA SER A 46 6.66 -1.14 6.04
C SER A 46 5.32 -1.63 6.58
N PHE A 47 4.23 -1.08 6.03
CA PHE A 47 2.88 -1.46 6.39
C PHE A 47 2.42 -2.70 5.60
N GLY A 48 2.14 -3.78 6.29
CA GLY A 48 1.41 -4.94 5.80
C GLY A 48 0.07 -5.09 6.52
N PRO A 49 -0.66 -6.19 6.29
CA PRO A 49 -1.99 -6.40 6.86
C PRO A 49 -2.04 -6.31 8.39
N GLN A 50 -1.04 -6.86 9.06
CA GLN A 50 -0.97 -6.88 10.52
C GLN A 50 -0.66 -5.49 11.10
N GLU A 51 0.27 -4.75 10.48
CA GLU A 51 0.59 -3.39 10.86
C GLU A 51 -0.60 -2.45 10.67
N HIS A 52 -1.36 -2.61 9.57
CA HIS A 52 -2.59 -1.87 9.36
C HIS A 52 -3.62 -2.16 10.45
N MET A 53 -3.80 -3.43 10.81
CA MET A 53 -4.77 -3.83 11.81
C MET A 53 -4.38 -3.32 13.20
N LEU A 54 -3.10 -3.41 13.57
CA LEU A 54 -2.62 -2.89 14.86
C LEU A 54 -2.82 -1.37 14.94
N PHE A 55 -2.44 -0.64 13.90
CA PHE A 55 -2.66 0.81 13.85
C PHE A 55 -4.14 1.17 13.99
N LEU A 56 -5.00 0.50 13.23
CA LEU A 56 -6.45 0.70 13.26
C LEU A 56 -6.99 0.51 14.67
N ARG A 57 -6.73 -0.65 15.29
CA ARG A 57 -7.25 -1.00 16.61
C ARG A 57 -6.74 -0.10 17.72
N ALA A 58 -5.46 0.26 17.69
CA ALA A 58 -4.89 1.19 18.64
C ALA A 58 -5.50 2.60 18.53
N SER A 59 -5.75 3.07 17.30
CA SER A 59 -6.40 4.36 17.06
C SER A 59 -7.87 4.36 17.45
N GLU A 60 -8.62 3.30 17.11
CA GLU A 60 -10.00 3.12 17.55
C GLU A 60 -10.11 3.12 19.08
N LEU A 61 -9.19 2.45 19.77
CA LEU A 61 -9.13 2.44 21.23
C LEU A 61 -8.90 3.85 21.79
N ALA A 62 -7.97 4.62 21.19
CA ALA A 62 -7.73 6.00 21.59
C ALA A 62 -9.00 6.86 21.45
N ARG A 63 -9.72 6.75 20.33
CA ARG A 63 -10.99 7.45 20.12
C ARG A 63 -12.08 7.01 21.08
N ALA A 64 -12.22 5.70 21.29
CA ALA A 64 -13.24 5.17 22.22
C ALA A 64 -13.03 5.65 23.66
N GLN A 65 -11.78 5.85 24.08
CA GLN A 65 -11.42 6.33 25.41
C GLN A 65 -11.28 7.87 25.48
N GLY A 66 -11.34 8.58 24.35
CA GLY A 66 -11.16 10.03 24.31
C GLY A 66 -9.74 10.49 24.70
N ILE A 67 -8.72 9.64 24.50
CA ILE A 67 -7.34 9.92 24.90
C ILE A 67 -6.45 10.22 23.68
N PRO A 68 -5.38 11.03 23.86
CA PRO A 68 -4.51 11.40 22.78
C PRO A 68 -3.83 10.19 22.12
N ARG A 69 -3.63 10.28 20.79
CA ARG A 69 -2.82 9.35 20.01
C ARG A 69 -1.53 10.01 19.57
N VAL A 70 -0.40 9.39 19.88
CA VAL A 70 0.93 9.77 19.39
C VAL A 70 1.41 8.71 18.41
N TYR A 71 1.76 9.10 17.19
CA TYR A 71 2.30 8.22 16.18
C TYR A 71 3.76 8.52 15.92
N VAL A 72 4.66 7.55 16.19
CA VAL A 72 6.10 7.64 15.91
C VAL A 72 6.35 7.03 14.54
N ALA A 73 6.53 7.86 13.55
CA ALA A 73 6.64 7.46 12.15
C ALA A 73 8.11 7.21 11.75
N ALA A 74 8.40 5.96 11.39
CA ALA A 74 9.65 5.53 10.80
C ALA A 74 9.36 4.35 9.85
N ASN A 75 9.00 4.62 8.59
CA ASN A 75 8.48 3.60 7.69
C ASN A 75 8.87 3.81 6.23
N SER A 76 8.74 2.74 5.44
CA SER A 76 8.94 2.72 3.99
C SER A 76 7.61 2.64 3.20
N GLY A 77 6.48 2.94 3.82
CA GLY A 77 5.18 2.90 3.16
C GLY A 77 4.54 1.52 3.13
N ALA A 78 3.60 1.32 2.22
CA ALA A 78 2.92 0.04 2.07
C ALA A 78 3.87 -1.04 1.53
N ARG A 79 3.87 -2.19 2.18
CA ARG A 79 4.58 -3.38 1.71
C ARG A 79 3.73 -4.05 0.63
N ILE A 80 4.17 -3.98 -0.62
CA ILE A 80 3.51 -4.62 -1.75
C ILE A 80 4.35 -5.81 -2.19
N GLY A 81 3.77 -7.00 -2.15
CA GLY A 81 4.32 -8.21 -2.76
C GLY A 81 4.01 -8.19 -4.26
N LEU A 82 5.01 -8.44 -5.08
CA LEU A 82 4.83 -8.58 -6.51
C LEU A 82 4.79 -10.07 -6.85
N ALA A 83 3.75 -10.47 -7.58
CA ALA A 83 3.65 -11.81 -8.15
C ALA A 83 4.44 -11.86 -9.48
N GLU A 84 5.76 -11.75 -9.40
CA GLU A 84 6.65 -11.73 -10.57
C GLU A 84 6.48 -12.98 -11.43
N GLU A 85 6.14 -14.11 -10.80
CA GLU A 85 5.90 -15.40 -11.46
C GLU A 85 4.69 -15.38 -12.39
N ILE A 86 3.72 -14.48 -12.18
CA ILE A 86 2.52 -14.38 -13.00
C ILE A 86 2.65 -13.31 -14.08
N ARG A 87 3.55 -12.37 -13.90
CA ARG A 87 3.67 -11.15 -14.71
C ARG A 87 3.75 -11.40 -16.22
N HIS A 88 4.33 -12.52 -16.61
CA HIS A 88 4.54 -12.89 -18.02
C HIS A 88 3.66 -14.05 -18.49
N MET A 89 2.77 -14.56 -17.64
CA MET A 89 1.96 -15.75 -17.91
C MET A 89 0.49 -15.44 -18.13
N PHE A 90 -0.01 -14.29 -17.64
CA PHE A 90 -1.42 -13.97 -17.79
C PHE A 90 -1.77 -13.54 -19.21
N HIS A 91 -2.98 -13.88 -19.62
CA HIS A 91 -3.60 -13.47 -20.87
C HIS A 91 -4.80 -12.60 -20.60
N VAL A 92 -5.21 -11.82 -21.59
CA VAL A 92 -6.32 -10.88 -21.49
C VAL A 92 -7.47 -11.38 -22.38
N ALA A 93 -8.64 -11.57 -21.80
CA ALA A 93 -9.87 -11.77 -22.53
C ALA A 93 -10.47 -10.40 -22.86
N TRP A 94 -10.34 -9.96 -24.09
CA TRP A 94 -10.84 -8.67 -24.54
C TRP A 94 -12.36 -8.68 -24.75
N GLU A 95 -13.00 -7.52 -24.53
CA GLU A 95 -14.40 -7.33 -24.95
C GLU A 95 -14.54 -7.44 -26.47
N ASP A 96 -13.60 -6.84 -27.19
CA ASP A 96 -13.49 -6.90 -28.64
C ASP A 96 -12.01 -7.07 -28.98
N PRO A 97 -11.62 -8.25 -29.55
CA PRO A 97 -10.23 -8.53 -29.89
C PRO A 97 -9.63 -7.53 -30.90
N ASP A 98 -10.47 -6.97 -31.77
CA ASP A 98 -10.05 -6.04 -32.80
C ASP A 98 -9.99 -4.59 -32.29
N ASN A 99 -10.59 -4.30 -31.13
CA ASN A 99 -10.62 -2.99 -30.53
C ASN A 99 -10.31 -3.01 -29.02
N PRO A 100 -9.03 -3.02 -28.64
CA PRO A 100 -8.63 -3.05 -27.22
C PRO A 100 -9.12 -1.86 -26.37
N TYR A 101 -9.49 -0.75 -27.02
CA TYR A 101 -10.02 0.43 -26.30
C TYR A 101 -11.39 0.20 -25.68
N LYS A 102 -12.12 -0.83 -26.09
CA LYS A 102 -13.38 -1.23 -25.47
C LYS A 102 -13.19 -1.88 -24.09
N GLY A 103 -11.95 -2.18 -23.72
CA GLY A 103 -11.63 -2.80 -22.45
C GLY A 103 -11.53 -4.33 -22.51
N TYR A 104 -11.41 -4.94 -21.35
CA TYR A 104 -11.27 -6.38 -21.21
C TYR A 104 -12.34 -6.96 -20.25
N LYS A 105 -12.69 -8.21 -20.47
CA LYS A 105 -13.65 -8.96 -19.63
C LYS A 105 -12.99 -9.46 -18.34
N TYR A 106 -11.86 -10.16 -18.49
CA TYR A 106 -11.09 -10.72 -17.38
C TYR A 106 -9.66 -11.08 -17.82
N LEU A 107 -8.80 -11.29 -16.82
CA LEU A 107 -7.48 -11.89 -17.00
C LEU A 107 -7.56 -13.38 -16.76
N TYR A 108 -6.77 -14.17 -17.48
CA TYR A 108 -6.77 -15.62 -17.32
C TYR A 108 -5.40 -16.26 -17.53
N LEU A 109 -5.24 -17.46 -17.01
CA LEU A 109 -4.10 -18.34 -17.25
C LEU A 109 -4.52 -19.51 -18.14
N THR A 110 -3.59 -19.96 -18.96
CA THR A 110 -3.74 -21.24 -19.68
C THR A 110 -3.63 -22.40 -18.69
N PRO A 111 -4.15 -23.61 -19.01
CA PRO A 111 -4.00 -24.78 -18.14
C PRO A 111 -2.54 -25.14 -17.85
N GLN A 112 -1.64 -24.86 -18.80
CA GLN A 112 -0.20 -25.10 -18.64
C GLN A 112 0.43 -24.13 -17.66
N ASP A 113 0.09 -22.85 -17.76
CA ASP A 113 0.62 -21.80 -16.88
C ASP A 113 0.01 -21.89 -15.48
N TYR A 114 -1.27 -22.22 -15.38
CA TYR A 114 -1.90 -22.49 -14.09
C TYR A 114 -1.21 -23.61 -13.32
N LYS A 115 -0.83 -24.71 -13.98
CA LYS A 115 -0.07 -25.79 -13.34
C LYS A 115 1.27 -25.33 -12.76
N LYS A 116 1.94 -24.36 -13.40
CA LYS A 116 3.23 -23.83 -12.92
C LYS A 116 3.07 -22.99 -11.66
N VAL A 117 2.00 -22.19 -11.57
CA VAL A 117 1.81 -21.24 -10.47
C VAL A 117 0.89 -21.74 -9.36
N SER A 118 0.07 -22.75 -9.62
CA SER A 118 -0.86 -23.31 -8.62
C SER A 118 -0.19 -23.83 -7.36
N ALA A 119 1.04 -24.34 -7.49
CA ALA A 119 1.83 -24.82 -6.35
C ALA A 119 2.40 -23.66 -5.50
N LEU A 120 2.41 -22.42 -6.01
CA LEU A 120 3.00 -21.26 -5.36
C LEU A 120 1.98 -20.43 -4.57
N ASN A 121 0.70 -20.76 -4.67
CA ASN A 121 -0.43 -19.99 -4.09
C ASN A 121 -0.38 -18.48 -4.41
N SER A 122 0.21 -18.11 -5.54
CA SER A 122 0.38 -16.71 -5.93
C SER A 122 -0.87 -16.11 -6.56
N VAL A 123 -1.84 -16.94 -6.92
CA VAL A 123 -3.06 -16.53 -7.64
C VAL A 123 -4.23 -17.43 -7.30
N HIS A 124 -5.39 -16.81 -7.13
CA HIS A 124 -6.67 -17.52 -7.11
C HIS A 124 -7.30 -17.45 -8.49
N CYS A 125 -7.86 -18.58 -8.94
CA CYS A 125 -8.49 -18.68 -10.24
C CYS A 125 -9.82 -19.42 -10.15
N GLU A 126 -10.78 -18.96 -10.94
CA GLU A 126 -12.01 -19.67 -11.25
C GLU A 126 -11.90 -20.37 -12.60
N HIS A 127 -12.47 -21.56 -12.68
CA HIS A 127 -12.52 -22.32 -13.90
C HIS A 127 -13.61 -21.76 -14.81
N VAL A 128 -13.27 -21.37 -16.04
CA VAL A 128 -14.22 -20.86 -17.03
C VAL A 128 -14.09 -21.66 -18.32
N GLU A 129 -15.22 -22.19 -18.77
CA GLU A 129 -15.35 -22.82 -20.08
C GLU A 129 -15.93 -21.79 -21.06
N GLU A 130 -15.15 -21.39 -22.03
CA GLU A 130 -15.64 -20.50 -23.10
C GLU A 130 -16.05 -21.37 -24.31
N ASN A 131 -17.34 -21.38 -24.63
CA ASN A 131 -17.85 -21.99 -25.87
C ASN A 131 -17.39 -21.13 -27.06
N GLY A 132 -16.43 -21.66 -27.81
CA GLY A 132 -15.58 -20.89 -28.69
C GLY A 132 -16.17 -20.36 -29.97
N GLU A 133 -16.16 -19.05 -30.16
CA GLU A 133 -15.97 -18.44 -31.47
C GLU A 133 -14.53 -17.96 -31.72
N SER A 134 -13.65 -18.03 -30.75
CA SER A 134 -12.22 -17.64 -30.85
C SER A 134 -11.30 -18.72 -31.44
N SER A 135 -11.83 -19.78 -32.02
CA SER A 135 -11.03 -20.92 -32.54
C SER A 135 -10.23 -20.63 -33.81
N LYS A 136 -10.37 -19.46 -34.45
CA LYS A 136 -9.59 -19.15 -35.67
C LYS A 136 -8.10 -18.91 -35.41
N LEU A 137 -7.71 -18.44 -34.22
CA LEU A 137 -6.30 -18.18 -33.91
C LEU A 137 -5.56 -19.45 -33.44
N ILE A 138 -6.28 -20.39 -32.82
CA ILE A 138 -5.69 -21.63 -32.31
C ILE A 138 -5.44 -22.64 -33.44
N GLN A 139 -6.25 -22.62 -34.51
CA GLN A 139 -6.03 -23.47 -35.68
C GLN A 139 -4.73 -23.16 -36.46
N GLN A 140 -4.16 -21.99 -36.32
CA GLN A 140 -2.86 -21.66 -36.93
C GLN A 140 -1.65 -22.24 -36.21
N ILE A 141 -1.82 -22.70 -34.95
CA ILE A 141 -0.70 -23.21 -34.12
C ILE A 141 -0.72 -24.74 -34.02
N THR A 142 -1.82 -25.43 -34.23
CA THR A 142 -1.97 -26.86 -33.96
C THR A 142 -2.50 -27.68 -35.14
N GLY A 143 -2.20 -27.43 -36.37
CA GLY A 143 -2.51 -28.32 -37.49
C GLY A 143 -3.97 -28.84 -37.62
N PRO A 144 -4.38 -29.44 -38.74
CA PRO A 144 -5.75 -29.87 -38.96
C PRO A 144 -6.13 -31.06 -38.06
N CYS A 145 -7.10 -30.89 -37.18
CA CYS A 145 -7.71 -31.94 -36.39
C CYS A 145 -9.05 -32.37 -37.08
N ASP A 146 -9.06 -33.56 -37.66
CA ASP A 146 -10.24 -34.19 -38.22
C ASP A 146 -11.14 -34.72 -37.10
N SER A 147 -12.01 -33.90 -36.57
CA SER A 147 -13.29 -34.28 -35.95
C SER A 147 -14.00 -33.02 -35.45
N LYS A 148 -15.33 -32.99 -35.56
CA LYS A 148 -16.24 -31.98 -35.01
C LYS A 148 -16.23 -31.96 -33.48
N ALA A 149 -15.06 -31.84 -32.83
CA ALA A 149 -14.95 -31.57 -31.42
C ALA A 149 -14.97 -30.05 -31.26
N VAL A 150 -16.02 -29.55 -30.63
CA VAL A 150 -16.05 -28.19 -30.11
C VAL A 150 -14.82 -28.05 -29.20
N CYS A 151 -13.79 -27.36 -29.64
CA CYS A 151 -12.63 -27.08 -28.80
C CYS A 151 -13.07 -26.09 -27.70
N VAL A 152 -13.53 -26.63 -26.59
CA VAL A 152 -13.75 -25.84 -25.38
C VAL A 152 -12.37 -25.39 -24.89
N SER A 153 -12.08 -24.14 -25.04
CA SER A 153 -10.82 -23.60 -24.49
C SER A 153 -10.99 -23.41 -22.99
N LEU A 154 -10.36 -24.31 -22.24
CA LEU A 154 -10.30 -24.27 -20.80
C LEU A 154 -9.47 -23.06 -20.36
N ARG A 155 -10.05 -22.14 -19.57
CA ARG A 155 -9.37 -20.97 -19.05
C ARG A 155 -9.50 -20.91 -17.54
N TYR A 156 -8.44 -20.48 -16.89
CA TYR A 156 -8.43 -20.19 -15.45
C TYR A 156 -8.50 -18.69 -15.28
N LYS A 157 -9.72 -18.16 -15.06
CA LYS A 157 -9.95 -16.73 -14.82
C LYS A 157 -9.32 -16.35 -13.51
N ILE A 158 -8.45 -15.34 -13.53
CA ILE A 158 -7.80 -14.81 -12.33
C ILE A 158 -8.83 -14.00 -11.56
N THR A 159 -9.08 -14.38 -10.31
CA THR A 159 -9.92 -13.64 -9.37
C THR A 159 -9.10 -12.75 -8.46
N ASP A 160 -7.95 -13.28 -7.99
CA ASP A 160 -7.04 -12.54 -7.13
C ASP A 160 -5.58 -12.87 -7.45
N ILE A 161 -4.72 -11.87 -7.33
CA ILE A 161 -3.27 -12.02 -7.42
C ILE A 161 -2.68 -11.71 -6.03
N ILE A 162 -2.24 -12.75 -5.33
CA ILE A 162 -1.79 -12.66 -3.94
C ILE A 162 -0.29 -12.36 -3.87
N GLY A 163 0.50 -12.89 -4.80
CA GLY A 163 1.96 -12.83 -4.74
C GLY A 163 2.54 -13.88 -3.79
N LYS A 164 3.80 -13.69 -3.41
CA LYS A 164 4.52 -14.66 -2.56
C LYS A 164 4.08 -14.68 -1.11
N GLU A 165 3.54 -13.56 -0.62
CA GLU A 165 3.05 -13.42 0.76
C GLU A 165 1.58 -13.01 0.68
N ASP A 166 0.72 -13.73 1.39
CA ASP A 166 -0.72 -13.45 1.45
C ASP A 166 -1.00 -12.04 2.01
N GLY A 167 -1.97 -11.36 1.43
CA GLY A 167 -2.37 -10.02 1.84
C GLY A 167 -1.43 -8.88 1.42
N LEU A 168 -0.36 -9.16 0.66
CA LEU A 168 0.59 -8.14 0.18
C LEU A 168 0.43 -7.76 -1.29
N GLY A 169 -0.59 -8.23 -1.97
CA GLY A 169 -0.96 -7.75 -3.31
C GLY A 169 -1.61 -6.36 -3.25
N VAL A 170 -2.37 -6.02 -4.28
CA VAL A 170 -3.14 -4.76 -4.33
C VAL A 170 -4.15 -4.64 -3.19
N GLU A 171 -4.60 -5.76 -2.63
CA GLU A 171 -5.51 -5.82 -1.47
C GLU A 171 -4.92 -5.15 -0.23
N ASN A 172 -3.59 -5.07 -0.09
CA ASN A 172 -2.94 -4.34 1.00
C ASN A 172 -3.27 -2.84 0.99
N LEU A 173 -3.62 -2.29 -0.18
CA LEU A 173 -4.08 -0.90 -0.30
C LEU A 173 -5.42 -0.66 0.41
N ARG A 174 -6.24 -1.70 0.59
CA ARG A 174 -7.45 -1.61 1.44
C ARG A 174 -7.07 -1.26 2.88
N GLY A 175 -6.04 -1.90 3.43
CA GLY A 175 -5.51 -1.58 4.76
C GLY A 175 -5.01 -0.12 4.84
N CYS A 176 -4.34 0.36 3.80
CA CYS A 176 -3.95 1.77 3.69
C CYS A 176 -5.16 2.70 3.76
N GLY A 177 -6.23 2.40 3.03
CA GLY A 177 -7.49 3.15 3.07
C GLY A 177 -8.13 3.16 4.45
N MET A 178 -8.14 2.01 5.14
CA MET A 178 -8.68 1.89 6.49
C MET A 178 -7.96 2.80 7.50
N ILE A 179 -6.62 2.77 7.54
CA ILE A 179 -5.87 3.60 8.50
C ILE A 179 -5.91 5.09 8.14
N ALA A 180 -6.04 5.44 6.86
CA ALA A 180 -6.25 6.83 6.45
C ALA A 180 -7.62 7.33 6.92
N GLY A 181 -8.69 6.56 6.69
CA GLY A 181 -10.04 6.88 7.16
C GLY A 181 -10.11 7.01 8.68
N GLU A 182 -9.52 6.05 9.41
CA GLU A 182 -9.43 6.13 10.87
C GLU A 182 -8.66 7.36 11.35
N SER A 183 -7.56 7.73 10.67
CA SER A 183 -6.79 8.92 11.02
C SER A 183 -7.62 10.20 10.84
N SER A 184 -8.46 10.27 9.81
CA SER A 184 -9.39 11.39 9.60
C SER A 184 -10.45 11.47 10.71
N LEU A 185 -11.01 10.33 11.13
CA LEU A 185 -11.96 10.29 12.25
C LEU A 185 -11.28 10.68 13.57
N ALA A 186 -10.07 10.23 13.81
CA ALA A 186 -9.28 10.58 15.00
C ALA A 186 -8.94 12.07 15.04
N TYR A 187 -8.66 12.68 13.89
CA TYR A 187 -8.41 14.12 13.79
C TYR A 187 -9.55 14.96 14.37
N GLU A 188 -10.79 14.55 14.15
CA GLU A 188 -11.97 15.29 14.62
C GLU A 188 -12.32 15.02 16.08
N SER A 189 -11.91 13.87 16.61
CA SER A 189 -12.42 13.36 17.90
C SER A 189 -11.41 13.43 19.04
N ILE A 190 -10.12 13.34 18.78
CA ILE A 190 -9.06 13.29 19.79
C ILE A 190 -7.84 14.08 19.36
N ILE A 191 -6.94 14.36 20.29
CA ILE A 191 -5.64 14.96 19.98
C ILE A 191 -4.77 13.92 19.26
N THR A 192 -4.29 14.26 18.05
CA THR A 192 -3.42 13.41 17.25
C THR A 192 -2.10 14.12 16.98
N ILE A 193 -1.01 13.49 17.41
CA ILE A 193 0.36 14.00 17.25
C ILE A 193 1.15 12.97 16.45
N SER A 194 1.85 13.41 15.42
CA SER A 194 2.77 12.58 14.65
C SER A 194 4.20 13.07 14.85
N LEU A 195 5.10 12.16 15.24
CA LEU A 195 6.52 12.41 15.39
C LEU A 195 7.27 11.66 14.29
N VAL A 196 7.87 12.40 13.35
CA VAL A 196 8.65 11.82 12.24
C VAL A 196 10.12 11.77 12.68
N THR A 197 10.59 10.57 13.02
CA THR A 197 11.94 10.36 13.56
C THR A 197 12.97 9.98 12.52
N CYS A 198 12.53 9.41 11.39
CA CYS A 198 13.40 8.98 10.30
C CYS A 198 12.76 9.39 8.98
N ARG A 199 12.16 8.45 8.27
CA ARG A 199 11.41 8.72 7.05
C ARG A 199 10.00 8.16 7.19
N ALA A 200 9.05 8.79 6.52
CA ALA A 200 7.70 8.28 6.37
C ALA A 200 7.30 8.40 4.90
N ILE A 201 6.97 7.26 4.28
CA ILE A 201 6.78 7.16 2.83
C ILE A 201 5.34 6.74 2.52
N GLY A 202 4.79 7.24 1.43
CA GLY A 202 3.49 6.83 0.90
C GLY A 202 2.38 6.94 1.94
N ILE A 203 1.75 5.81 2.29
CA ILE A 203 0.69 5.77 3.31
C ILE A 203 1.17 6.28 4.67
N GLY A 204 2.42 6.02 5.05
CA GLY A 204 2.97 6.55 6.29
C GLY A 204 3.03 8.08 6.30
N ALA A 205 3.42 8.70 5.19
CA ALA A 205 3.39 10.15 5.05
C ALA A 205 1.95 10.69 5.07
N TYR A 206 1.00 9.97 4.47
CA TYR A 206 -0.43 10.33 4.54
C TYR A 206 -0.94 10.34 5.97
N VAL A 207 -0.70 9.27 6.72
CA VAL A 207 -1.14 9.16 8.13
C VAL A 207 -0.53 10.26 8.99
N VAL A 208 0.75 10.59 8.78
CA VAL A 208 1.39 11.73 9.46
C VAL A 208 0.65 13.02 9.16
N ARG A 209 0.32 13.27 7.88
CA ARG A 209 -0.32 14.52 7.46
C ARG A 209 -1.78 14.61 7.89
N LEU A 210 -2.45 13.50 8.07
CA LEU A 210 -3.82 13.44 8.60
C LEU A 210 -3.89 13.65 10.13
N GLY A 211 -2.75 13.84 10.81
CA GLY A 211 -2.72 14.24 12.22
C GLY A 211 -2.82 15.75 12.39
N GLN A 212 -3.29 16.19 13.57
CA GLN A 212 -3.43 17.61 13.92
C GLN A 212 -2.07 18.31 14.11
N ARG A 213 -1.10 17.60 14.67
CA ARG A 213 0.25 18.13 14.97
C ARG A 213 1.29 17.19 14.40
N THR A 214 2.25 17.77 13.69
CA THR A 214 3.41 17.04 13.18
C THR A 214 4.69 17.67 13.74
N ILE A 215 5.50 16.83 14.36
CA ILE A 215 6.84 17.17 14.82
C ILE A 215 7.81 16.38 13.96
N GLN A 216 8.65 17.07 13.23
CA GLN A 216 9.62 16.45 12.33
C GLN A 216 11.02 16.67 12.88
N VAL A 217 11.75 15.57 13.10
CA VAL A 217 13.16 15.62 13.50
C VAL A 217 13.98 16.13 12.32
N GLU A 218 15.00 16.94 12.60
CA GLU A 218 15.94 17.40 11.60
C GLU A 218 16.53 16.21 10.82
N ASN A 219 16.66 16.36 9.50
CA ASN A 219 17.08 15.29 8.58
C ASN A 219 16.13 14.09 8.46
N SER A 220 14.92 14.17 8.99
CA SER A 220 13.86 13.20 8.67
C SER A 220 13.11 13.63 7.40
N HIS A 221 12.40 12.68 6.77
CA HIS A 221 11.80 12.91 5.46
C HIS A 221 10.33 12.46 5.43
N LEU A 222 9.49 13.29 4.82
CA LEU A 222 8.12 12.94 4.44
C LEU A 222 8.06 12.82 2.92
N ILE A 223 7.85 11.61 2.42
CA ILE A 223 7.90 11.31 0.99
C ILE A 223 6.57 10.69 0.58
N LEU A 224 5.77 11.40 -0.21
CA LEU A 224 4.46 10.88 -0.62
C LEU A 224 4.58 9.84 -1.72
N THR A 225 5.51 10.02 -2.66
CA THR A 225 5.72 9.10 -3.77
C THR A 225 7.17 9.14 -4.24
N GLY A 226 7.64 8.06 -4.86
CA GLY A 226 9.02 7.96 -5.35
C GLY A 226 9.31 8.90 -6.53
N CYS A 227 10.59 9.24 -6.72
CA CYS A 227 11.08 10.13 -7.76
C CYS A 227 10.66 9.70 -9.18
N GLY A 228 10.56 8.39 -9.44
CA GLY A 228 10.11 7.88 -10.74
C GLY A 228 8.67 8.28 -11.09
N ALA A 229 7.77 8.32 -10.10
CA ALA A 229 6.39 8.76 -10.30
C ALA A 229 6.30 10.29 -10.44
N LEU A 230 7.09 11.03 -9.65
CA LEU A 230 7.20 12.49 -9.77
C LEU A 230 7.73 12.90 -11.14
N ASN A 231 8.80 12.29 -11.62
CA ASN A 231 9.39 12.59 -12.93
C ASN A 231 8.44 12.29 -14.10
N LYS A 232 7.59 11.27 -14.01
CA LYS A 232 6.56 11.01 -15.02
C LYS A 232 5.53 12.13 -15.09
N ARG A 233 5.15 12.69 -13.95
CA ARG A 233 4.18 13.79 -13.87
C ARG A 233 4.77 15.10 -14.41
N GLU A 234 6.04 15.36 -14.17
CA GLU A 234 6.72 16.55 -14.69
C GLU A 234 6.93 16.51 -16.21
N ARG A 235 7.15 15.31 -16.77
CA ARG A 235 7.25 15.15 -18.24
C ARG A 235 5.97 15.48 -18.98
N SER A 236 4.82 15.35 -18.33
CA SER A 236 3.52 15.68 -18.93
C SER A 236 3.16 17.17 -18.83
N SER A 237 3.87 17.94 -18.03
CA SER A 237 3.70 19.38 -17.86
C SER A 237 4.98 20.13 -18.18
N CYS A 238 5.28 20.26 -19.48
CA CYS A 238 6.19 21.24 -20.11
C CYS A 238 7.41 21.69 -19.25
N GLN A 239 8.61 21.34 -19.74
CA GLN A 239 9.89 21.99 -19.46
C GLN A 239 10.20 22.33 -17.98
N ARG A 240 10.73 21.38 -17.21
CA ARG A 240 11.58 21.79 -16.08
C ARG A 240 12.54 20.69 -15.62
N GLN A 241 13.73 21.17 -15.32
CA GLN A 241 14.84 20.59 -14.55
C GLN A 241 14.73 19.10 -14.21
N ARG A 242 15.58 18.32 -14.86
CA ARG A 242 15.82 16.92 -14.48
C ARG A 242 16.20 16.87 -13.00
N VAL A 243 15.35 16.27 -12.19
CA VAL A 243 15.79 15.77 -10.91
C VAL A 243 16.71 14.60 -11.25
N THR A 244 18.00 14.86 -11.21
CA THR A 244 19.02 13.82 -11.34
C THR A 244 19.01 13.06 -10.03
N SER A 245 18.33 11.91 -10.01
CA SER A 245 18.55 10.94 -8.94
C SER A 245 19.80 10.16 -9.30
N ASN A 246 20.86 10.35 -8.55
CA ASN A 246 21.81 9.27 -8.35
C ASN A 246 21.05 8.15 -7.65
N SER A 247 21.35 6.90 -7.94
CA SER A 247 20.62 5.69 -7.54
C SER A 247 20.36 5.52 -6.03
N ASP A 248 20.86 6.40 -5.19
CA ASP A 248 20.77 6.36 -3.73
C ASP A 248 20.18 7.64 -3.10
N ASP A 249 19.87 8.68 -3.88
CA ASP A 249 19.28 9.92 -3.36
C ASP A 249 17.75 9.88 -3.43
N GLU A 250 17.13 9.47 -2.34
CA GLU A 250 15.72 9.72 -2.07
C GLU A 250 15.48 11.24 -2.05
N LEU A 251 14.41 11.68 -2.72
CA LEU A 251 14.04 13.09 -2.80
C LEU A 251 13.87 13.67 -1.40
N LYS A 252 14.84 14.44 -0.93
CA LYS A 252 14.80 15.13 0.34
C LYS A 252 13.86 16.32 0.24
N VAL A 253 12.67 16.18 0.81
CA VAL A 253 11.80 17.34 1.05
C VAL A 253 12.22 17.94 2.38
N SER A 254 13.20 18.84 2.37
CA SER A 254 13.56 19.58 3.56
C SER A 254 12.45 20.58 3.89
N GLY A 255 12.00 20.58 5.14
CA GLY A 255 10.97 21.50 5.65
C GLY A 255 11.42 22.94 5.82
N THR A 256 12.53 23.37 5.19
CA THR A 256 12.96 24.76 5.14
C THR A 256 12.42 25.39 3.87
N GLY A 257 11.36 26.21 4.03
CA GLY A 257 10.59 26.92 3.04
C GLY A 257 11.36 27.64 1.94
N ALA A 258 11.69 26.87 0.91
CA ALA A 258 11.89 27.46 -0.40
C ALA A 258 10.66 27.04 -1.23
N ALA A 259 9.67 27.89 -1.24
CA ALA A 259 8.45 27.75 -2.00
C ALA A 259 8.79 27.61 -3.48
N ALA A 260 8.63 26.39 -4.03
CA ALA A 260 8.40 26.27 -5.45
C ALA A 260 6.98 26.78 -5.72
N PRO A 261 6.78 27.71 -6.65
CA PRO A 261 5.49 28.37 -6.83
C PRO A 261 4.45 27.35 -7.33
N GLY A 262 3.37 27.21 -6.59
CA GLY A 262 2.10 26.68 -7.09
C GLY A 262 1.86 25.19 -7.03
N GLY A 263 2.53 24.40 -6.20
CA GLY A 263 2.27 22.98 -6.06
C GLY A 263 1.42 22.61 -4.85
N LEU A 264 0.47 21.71 -5.00
CA LEU A 264 -0.31 21.03 -3.94
C LEU A 264 0.58 20.56 -2.75
N TRP A 265 1.84 20.38 -3.00
CA TRP A 265 2.87 19.96 -2.06
C TRP A 265 3.20 21.02 -1.00
N ALA A 266 3.29 22.31 -1.38
CA ALA A 266 3.52 23.39 -0.43
C ALA A 266 2.35 23.49 0.54
N TRP A 267 1.13 23.31 0.05
CA TRP A 267 -0.08 23.32 0.88
C TRP A 267 -0.15 22.13 1.82
N LEU A 268 0.26 20.93 1.37
CA LEU A 268 0.29 19.72 2.19
C LEU A 268 1.37 19.76 3.28
N LEU A 269 2.49 20.47 3.06
CA LEU A 269 3.60 20.51 4.00
C LEU A 269 3.53 21.68 4.99
N THR A 270 2.97 22.85 4.60
CA THR A 270 2.97 24.04 5.45
C THR A 270 1.78 24.16 6.40
N GLY A 271 0.70 23.40 6.20
CA GLY A 271 -0.53 23.60 6.99
C GLY A 271 -1.04 25.03 6.85
N HIS A 272 -2.31 25.27 6.87
CA HIS A 272 -2.85 26.61 7.04
C HIS A 272 -2.31 27.25 8.33
N GLN A 273 -1.68 28.39 8.21
CA GLN A 273 -1.72 29.42 9.25
C GLN A 273 -3.05 30.11 9.16
#